data_7920e52b9bac15a5da9ad4c310ffdc58
#
_entry.id   7920e52b9bac15a5da9ad4c310ffdc58
#
_cell.length_a   1.000
_cell.length_b   1.000
_cell.length_c   1.000
_cell.angle_alpha   90.00
_cell.angle_beta   90.00
_cell.angle_gamma   90.00
#
_symmetry.space_group_name_H-M   'P 1'
#
loop_
_entity.id
_entity.type
_entity.pdbx_description
1 polymer ?
#
loop_
_entity_poly.entity_id
_entity_poly.type
_entity_poly.pdbx_seq_one_letter_code
_entity_poly.pdbx_strand_id
1 'polypeptide(L)'
;YTGLRLPEVGVPDGQLDLDGESRDPAVMACHHAAGIYRLVAPMLEALTDQGLRTLHDEIEMPLVAVLARMEERGVGVDVEELTSLRNTLTVDCEQLRASIQDLAGHEFNVNSTKQLREVLFNKLELTPGKRTKTGYSTDAATLERLRGEHPVVEHLLNYRDVEKLRSTYGEG
;
A
#
# COMPACT_ATOMS: atom_id res chain seq x y z
N TYR A 1 -3.84 24.59 13.32
CA TYR A 1 -4.51 24.73 14.62
C TYR A 1 -3.82 25.76 15.52
N THR A 2 -2.57 25.56 15.94
CA THR A 2 -1.88 26.48 16.87
C THR A 2 -0.95 27.47 16.19
N GLY A 3 -0.66 27.33 14.89
CA GLY A 3 0.39 28.08 14.19
C GLY A 3 1.82 27.82 14.72
N LEU A 4 1.97 26.90 15.67
CA LEU A 4 3.25 26.53 16.26
C LEU A 4 4.04 25.69 15.26
N ARG A 5 5.24 26.15 14.89
CA ARG A 5 6.22 25.35 14.16
C ARG A 5 7.15 24.67 15.17
N LEU A 6 7.20 23.35 15.15
CA LEU A 6 8.21 22.61 15.89
C LEU A 6 9.52 22.64 15.10
N PRO A 7 10.68 22.72 15.77
CA PRO A 7 11.97 22.63 15.10
C PRO A 7 12.12 21.26 14.45
N GLU A 8 12.72 21.22 13.27
CA GLU A 8 13.01 19.95 12.58
C GLU A 8 13.98 19.10 13.41
N VAL A 9 13.74 17.80 13.42
CA VAL A 9 14.57 16.82 14.15
C VAL A 9 15.66 16.32 13.22
N GLY A 10 16.90 16.72 13.52
CA GLY A 10 18.10 16.21 12.84
C GLY A 10 18.46 16.92 11.55
N VAL A 11 19.65 16.64 11.08
CA VAL A 11 20.15 17.02 9.75
C VAL A 11 19.67 15.94 8.77
N PRO A 12 19.12 16.29 7.59
CA PRO A 12 18.78 15.31 6.58
C PRO A 12 19.97 14.43 6.22
N ASP A 13 19.74 13.13 5.96
CA ASP A 13 20.78 12.19 5.57
C ASP A 13 21.61 12.73 4.41
N GLY A 14 22.93 12.86 4.61
CA GLY A 14 23.89 13.38 3.62
C GLY A 14 24.19 14.86 3.72
N GLN A 15 23.64 15.62 4.67
CA GLN A 15 23.99 17.01 4.93
C GLN A 15 24.97 17.11 6.11
N LEU A 16 26.12 17.77 5.90
CA LEU A 16 27.08 18.05 6.98
C LEU A 16 26.52 19.15 7.90
N ASP A 17 26.47 18.86 9.19
CA ASP A 17 26.17 19.87 10.22
C ASP A 17 27.39 20.77 10.38
N LEU A 18 27.40 21.89 9.65
CA LEU A 18 28.49 22.87 9.67
C LEU A 18 28.39 23.84 10.87
N ASP A 19 27.22 23.93 11.51
CA ASP A 19 27.00 24.87 12.60
C ASP A 19 27.21 24.24 14.00
N GLY A 20 27.44 22.92 14.07
CA GLY A 20 27.78 22.23 15.32
C GLY A 20 26.68 22.26 16.40
N GLU A 21 25.49 22.75 16.06
CA GLU A 21 24.30 22.68 16.92
C GLU A 21 23.67 21.30 16.81
N SER A 22 24.38 20.27 17.28
CA SER A 22 23.77 19.00 17.69
C SER A 22 22.69 19.35 18.72
N ARG A 23 21.45 19.51 18.27
CA ARG A 23 20.32 19.80 19.14
C ARG A 23 20.19 18.63 20.10
N ASP A 24 20.37 18.88 21.39
CA ASP A 24 20.26 17.89 22.46
C ASP A 24 18.93 17.10 22.27
N PRO A 25 18.98 15.78 22.06
CA PRO A 25 17.77 14.95 21.88
C PRO A 25 16.75 15.13 23.02
N ALA A 26 17.21 15.42 24.23
CA ALA A 26 16.34 15.67 25.38
C ALA A 26 15.57 17.00 25.21
N VAL A 27 16.22 18.05 24.75
CA VAL A 27 15.58 19.35 24.47
C VAL A 27 14.56 19.20 23.35
N MET A 28 14.90 18.44 22.30
CA MET A 28 13.98 18.17 21.19
C MET A 28 12.75 17.38 21.65
N ALA A 29 12.95 16.35 22.47
CA ALA A 29 11.85 15.59 23.06
C ALA A 29 10.93 16.47 23.90
N CYS A 30 11.48 17.37 24.71
CA CYS A 30 10.71 18.35 25.49
C CYS A 30 9.90 19.29 24.59
N HIS A 31 10.49 19.80 23.51
CA HIS A 31 9.76 20.66 22.56
C HIS A 31 8.61 19.92 21.88
N HIS A 32 8.82 18.67 21.46
CA HIS A 32 7.77 17.84 20.87
C HIS A 32 6.65 17.56 21.88
N ALA A 33 6.99 17.16 23.10
CA ALA A 33 6.00 16.94 24.16
C ALA A 33 5.18 18.21 24.47
N ALA A 34 5.83 19.36 24.57
CA ALA A 34 5.16 20.65 24.78
C ALA A 34 4.26 21.01 23.57
N GLY A 35 4.71 20.75 22.35
CA GLY A 35 3.91 20.94 21.13
C GLY A 35 2.65 20.07 21.12
N ILE A 36 2.80 18.79 21.41
CA ILE A 36 1.68 17.83 21.50
C ILE A 36 0.70 18.27 22.60
N TYR A 37 1.20 18.62 23.79
CA TYR A 37 0.34 19.08 24.88
C TYR A 37 -0.51 20.31 24.50
N ARG A 38 0.09 21.29 23.80
CA ARG A 38 -0.62 22.49 23.34
C ARG A 38 -1.67 22.21 22.25
N LEU A 39 -1.56 21.10 21.55
CA LEU A 39 -2.55 20.70 20.53
C LEU A 39 -3.81 20.08 21.16
N VAL A 40 -3.74 19.52 22.36
CA VAL A 40 -4.87 18.79 22.97
C VAL A 40 -6.13 19.64 23.05
N ALA A 41 -6.05 20.83 23.66
CA ALA A 41 -7.23 21.67 23.84
C ALA A 41 -7.89 22.12 22.53
N PRO A 42 -7.16 22.70 21.55
CA PRO A 42 -7.77 23.13 20.29
C PRO A 42 -8.25 21.96 19.43
N MET A 43 -7.65 20.77 19.53
CA MET A 43 -8.15 19.58 18.83
C MET A 43 -9.46 19.07 19.43
N LEU A 44 -9.58 19.05 20.77
CA LEU A 44 -10.81 18.64 21.44
C LEU A 44 -11.95 19.64 21.18
N GLU A 45 -11.67 20.92 21.09
CA GLU A 45 -12.62 21.97 20.69
C GLU A 45 -13.09 21.73 19.24
N ALA A 46 -12.15 21.49 18.30
CA ALA A 46 -12.50 21.19 16.92
C ALA A 46 -13.35 19.92 16.76
N LEU A 47 -13.10 18.87 17.57
CA LEU A 47 -13.94 17.68 17.61
C LEU A 47 -15.36 17.98 18.09
N THR A 48 -15.50 18.88 19.07
CA THR A 48 -16.80 19.32 19.57
C THR A 48 -17.56 20.09 18.50
N ASP A 49 -16.91 21.03 17.83
CA ASP A 49 -17.52 21.84 16.77
C ASP A 49 -17.98 21.01 15.56
N GLN A 50 -17.28 19.90 15.29
CA GLN A 50 -17.62 18.96 14.23
C GLN A 50 -18.64 17.87 14.67
N GLY A 51 -19.08 17.87 15.92
CA GLY A 51 -19.99 16.85 16.47
C GLY A 51 -19.35 15.46 16.63
N LEU A 52 -18.00 15.36 16.65
CA LEU A 52 -17.25 14.11 16.74
C LEU A 52 -16.78 13.79 18.18
N ARG A 53 -17.07 14.64 19.15
CA ARG A 53 -16.59 14.50 20.52
C ARG A 53 -17.03 13.19 21.18
N THR A 54 -18.28 12.80 21.02
CA THR A 54 -18.82 11.55 21.57
C THR A 54 -18.14 10.33 20.95
N LEU A 55 -17.94 10.33 19.62
CA LEU A 55 -17.21 9.26 18.93
C LEU A 55 -15.78 9.11 19.51
N HIS A 56 -15.08 10.23 19.67
CA HIS A 56 -13.74 10.24 20.23
C HIS A 56 -13.71 9.67 21.66
N ASP A 57 -14.58 10.17 22.55
CA ASP A 57 -14.51 9.83 23.98
C ASP A 57 -15.05 8.42 24.30
N GLU A 58 -16.08 7.96 23.57
CA GLU A 58 -16.76 6.71 23.88
C GLU A 58 -16.27 5.51 23.04
N ILE A 59 -15.64 5.75 21.89
CA ILE A 59 -15.19 4.69 20.99
C ILE A 59 -13.68 4.75 20.76
N GLU A 60 -13.17 5.85 20.18
CA GLU A 60 -11.78 5.91 19.73
C GLU A 60 -10.79 5.84 20.90
N MET A 61 -11.01 6.61 21.96
CA MET A 61 -10.09 6.60 23.10
C MET A 61 -10.11 5.28 23.89
N PRO A 62 -11.25 4.66 24.21
CA PRO A 62 -11.28 3.32 24.81
C PRO A 62 -10.66 2.24 23.91
N LEU A 63 -10.80 2.36 22.58
CA LEU A 63 -10.24 1.41 21.62
C LEU A 63 -8.71 1.35 21.66
N VAL A 64 -8.04 2.47 21.95
CA VAL A 64 -6.57 2.52 22.08
C VAL A 64 -6.05 1.48 23.07
N ALA A 65 -6.67 1.39 24.26
CA ALA A 65 -6.27 0.44 25.27
C ALA A 65 -6.59 -1.03 24.90
N VAL A 66 -7.62 -1.25 24.09
CA VAL A 66 -7.96 -2.58 23.57
C VAL A 66 -6.91 -3.03 22.56
N LEU A 67 -6.59 -2.16 21.60
CA LEU A 67 -5.59 -2.44 20.55
C LEU A 67 -4.20 -2.67 21.16
N ALA A 68 -3.79 -1.84 22.11
CA ALA A 68 -2.51 -2.02 22.80
C ALA A 68 -2.40 -3.40 23.48
N ARG A 69 -3.47 -3.86 24.14
CA ARG A 69 -3.50 -5.22 24.74
C ARG A 69 -3.52 -6.33 23.69
N MET A 70 -4.16 -6.11 22.53
CA MET A 70 -4.13 -7.07 21.42
C MET A 70 -2.73 -7.19 20.84
N GLU A 71 -2.02 -6.08 20.63
CA GLU A 71 -0.64 -6.05 20.17
C GLU A 71 0.32 -6.70 21.15
N GLU A 72 0.18 -6.41 22.44
CA GLU A 72 1.00 -7.04 23.51
C GLU A 72 0.79 -8.56 23.57
N ARG A 73 -0.45 -9.01 23.41
CA ARG A 73 -0.79 -10.44 23.44
C ARG A 73 -0.34 -11.17 22.18
N GLY A 74 -0.38 -10.49 21.04
CA GLY A 74 -0.10 -11.05 19.72
C GLY A 74 -1.14 -12.07 19.27
N VAL A 75 -0.89 -12.64 18.10
CA VAL A 75 -1.70 -13.69 17.48
C VAL A 75 -0.78 -14.84 17.12
N GLY A 76 -1.18 -16.08 17.48
CA GLY A 76 -0.46 -17.27 17.06
C GLY A 76 -0.61 -17.47 15.55
N VAL A 77 0.51 -17.72 14.88
CA VAL A 77 0.55 -17.94 13.44
C VAL A 77 1.18 -19.31 13.16
N ASP A 78 0.53 -20.11 12.31
CA ASP A 78 1.11 -21.32 11.77
C ASP A 78 2.05 -20.98 10.62
N VAL A 79 3.35 -20.96 10.93
CA VAL A 79 4.40 -20.56 9.98
C VAL A 79 4.58 -21.62 8.88
N GLU A 80 4.36 -22.90 9.18
CA GLU A 80 4.49 -23.97 8.20
C GLU A 80 3.37 -23.88 7.17
N GLU A 81 2.13 -23.68 7.62
CA GLU A 81 0.98 -23.51 6.73
C GLU A 81 1.12 -22.26 5.85
N LEU A 82 1.54 -21.11 6.42
CA LEU A 82 1.81 -19.91 5.64
C LEU A 82 2.91 -20.11 4.60
N THR A 83 3.96 -20.84 4.96
CA THR A 83 5.04 -21.16 4.03
C THR A 83 4.54 -22.05 2.90
N SER A 84 3.72 -23.06 3.21
CA SER A 84 3.09 -23.94 2.22
C SER A 84 2.19 -23.14 1.27
N LEU A 85 1.35 -22.28 1.80
CA LEU A 85 0.48 -21.40 1.02
C LEU A 85 1.29 -20.49 0.08
N ARG A 86 2.33 -19.83 0.61
CA ARG A 86 3.24 -18.99 -0.20
C ARG A 86 3.86 -19.77 -1.36
N ASN A 87 4.32 -20.99 -1.10
CA ASN A 87 4.94 -21.82 -2.14
C ASN A 87 3.92 -22.19 -3.22
N THR A 88 2.70 -22.55 -2.84
CA THR A 88 1.60 -22.83 -3.77
C THR A 88 1.30 -21.60 -4.64
N LEU A 89 1.09 -20.43 -4.02
CA LEU A 89 0.83 -19.20 -4.77
C LEU A 89 1.97 -18.82 -5.72
N THR A 90 3.22 -19.12 -5.33
CA THR A 90 4.38 -18.88 -6.20
C THR A 90 4.35 -19.75 -7.43
N VAL A 91 4.07 -21.04 -7.28
CA VAL A 91 3.94 -21.99 -8.41
C VAL A 91 2.79 -21.58 -9.34
N ASP A 92 1.64 -21.22 -8.77
CA ASP A 92 0.47 -20.78 -9.55
C ASP A 92 0.78 -19.49 -10.35
N CYS A 93 1.47 -18.52 -9.75
CA CYS A 93 1.92 -17.31 -10.45
C CYS A 93 2.87 -17.64 -11.61
N GLU A 94 3.81 -18.55 -11.41
CA GLU A 94 4.74 -18.96 -12.47
C GLU A 94 4.04 -19.65 -13.63
N GLN A 95 3.10 -20.54 -13.34
CA GLN A 95 2.30 -21.22 -14.36
C GLN A 95 1.43 -20.23 -15.14
N LEU A 96 0.73 -19.33 -14.45
CA LEU A 96 -0.09 -18.32 -15.10
C LEU A 96 0.76 -17.36 -15.95
N ARG A 97 1.92 -16.95 -15.45
CA ARG A 97 2.87 -16.12 -16.22
C ARG A 97 3.34 -16.82 -17.49
N ALA A 98 3.72 -18.09 -17.40
CA ALA A 98 4.13 -18.88 -18.56
C ALA A 98 2.99 -18.97 -19.58
N SER A 99 1.77 -19.27 -19.14
CA SER A 99 0.60 -19.34 -20.01
C SER A 99 0.30 -18.00 -20.71
N ILE A 100 0.45 -16.88 -20.00
CA ILE A 100 0.29 -15.54 -20.56
C ILE A 100 1.33 -15.27 -21.64
N GLN A 101 2.59 -15.63 -21.39
CA GLN A 101 3.69 -15.43 -22.34
C GLN A 101 3.55 -16.33 -23.58
N ASP A 102 3.13 -17.56 -23.39
CA ASP A 102 2.84 -18.49 -24.50
C ASP A 102 1.72 -17.95 -25.42
N LEU A 103 0.63 -17.46 -24.82
CA LEU A 103 -0.48 -16.86 -25.56
C LEU A 103 -0.09 -15.54 -26.25
N ALA A 104 0.89 -14.81 -25.71
CA ALA A 104 1.45 -13.60 -26.32
C ALA A 104 2.50 -13.92 -27.40
N GLY A 105 3.00 -15.15 -27.46
CA GLY A 105 4.03 -15.60 -28.40
C GLY A 105 5.44 -15.10 -28.10
N HIS A 106 5.71 -14.54 -26.92
CA HIS A 106 7.04 -14.08 -26.50
C HIS A 106 7.07 -13.76 -25.00
N GLU A 107 8.27 -13.78 -24.44
CA GLU A 107 8.52 -13.37 -23.07
C GLU A 107 8.39 -11.84 -22.89
N PHE A 108 7.74 -11.44 -21.81
CA PHE A 108 7.63 -10.06 -21.37
C PHE A 108 7.34 -9.99 -19.87
N ASN A 109 7.55 -8.82 -19.27
CA ASN A 109 7.21 -8.62 -17.86
C ASN A 109 5.71 -8.33 -17.72
N VAL A 110 4.95 -9.32 -17.24
CA VAL A 110 3.49 -9.24 -17.04
C VAL A 110 3.10 -8.15 -16.05
N ASN A 111 3.97 -7.81 -15.09
CA ASN A 111 3.77 -6.72 -14.12
C ASN A 111 4.06 -5.32 -14.70
N SER A 112 4.70 -5.25 -15.88
CA SER A 112 4.93 -3.98 -16.56
C SER A 112 3.69 -3.53 -17.33
N THR A 113 3.00 -2.52 -16.83
CA THR A 113 1.81 -1.95 -17.50
C THR A 113 2.11 -1.43 -18.92
N LYS A 114 3.37 -1.04 -19.19
CA LYS A 114 3.80 -0.59 -20.53
C LYS A 114 3.89 -1.78 -21.48
N GLN A 115 4.56 -2.87 -21.09
CA GLN A 115 4.71 -4.05 -21.92
C GLN A 115 3.38 -4.78 -22.11
N LEU A 116 2.57 -4.87 -21.04
CA LEU A 116 1.24 -5.45 -21.12
C LEU A 116 0.32 -4.72 -22.10
N ARG A 117 0.37 -3.38 -22.14
CA ARG A 117 -0.38 -2.60 -23.14
C ARG A 117 0.05 -2.92 -24.57
N GLU A 118 1.35 -3.01 -24.80
CA GLU A 118 1.89 -3.37 -26.10
C GLU A 118 1.37 -4.73 -26.56
N VAL A 119 1.38 -5.71 -25.67
CA VAL A 119 0.85 -7.05 -25.95
C VAL A 119 -0.63 -7.01 -26.25
N LEU A 120 -1.45 -6.44 -25.36
CA LEU A 120 -2.91 -6.50 -25.48
C LEU A 120 -3.44 -5.72 -26.68
N PHE A 121 -2.96 -4.48 -26.90
CA PHE A 121 -3.58 -3.57 -27.83
C PHE A 121 -2.85 -3.45 -29.18
N ASN A 122 -1.54 -3.73 -29.22
CA ASN A 122 -0.78 -3.63 -30.47
C ASN A 122 -0.49 -5.00 -31.10
N LYS A 123 -0.26 -6.06 -30.27
CA LYS A 123 0.01 -7.41 -30.83
C LYS A 123 -1.24 -8.26 -30.97
N LEU A 124 -2.07 -8.30 -29.92
CA LEU A 124 -3.29 -9.10 -29.90
C LEU A 124 -4.51 -8.31 -30.43
N GLU A 125 -4.33 -7.04 -30.73
CA GLU A 125 -5.33 -6.15 -31.34
C GLU A 125 -6.67 -6.13 -30.62
N LEU A 126 -6.65 -6.31 -29.25
CA LEU A 126 -7.86 -6.28 -28.45
C LEU A 126 -8.46 -4.87 -28.43
N THR A 127 -9.77 -4.79 -28.25
CA THR A 127 -10.52 -3.52 -28.25
C THR A 127 -10.07 -2.60 -27.12
N PRO A 128 -9.36 -1.49 -27.39
CA PRO A 128 -8.86 -0.62 -26.33
C PRO A 128 -10.01 0.11 -25.63
N GLY A 129 -9.95 0.17 -24.30
CA GLY A 129 -10.93 0.88 -23.48
C GLY A 129 -10.51 2.31 -23.14
N LYS A 130 -10.62 2.69 -21.87
CA LYS A 130 -10.31 4.03 -21.35
C LYS A 130 -8.84 4.41 -21.60
N ARG A 131 -8.63 5.61 -22.15
CA ARG A 131 -7.29 6.19 -22.33
C ARG A 131 -6.91 7.02 -21.11
N THR A 132 -5.70 6.82 -20.60
CA THR A 132 -5.07 7.60 -19.54
C THR A 132 -3.99 8.51 -20.12
N LYS A 133 -3.38 9.36 -19.28
CA LYS A 133 -2.25 10.22 -19.71
C LYS A 133 -1.06 9.43 -20.28
N THR A 134 -0.87 8.19 -19.83
CA THR A 134 0.26 7.32 -20.21
C THR A 134 -0.09 6.24 -21.23
N GLY A 135 -1.32 6.21 -21.76
CA GLY A 135 -1.82 5.23 -22.73
C GLY A 135 -3.12 4.56 -22.30
N TYR A 136 -3.53 3.49 -22.96
CA TYR A 136 -4.74 2.74 -22.61
C TYR A 136 -4.61 2.09 -21.22
N SER A 137 -5.72 2.09 -20.46
CA SER A 137 -5.75 1.42 -19.17
C SER A 137 -5.68 -0.09 -19.32
N THR A 138 -5.00 -0.74 -18.38
CA THR A 138 -4.99 -2.20 -18.20
C THR A 138 -5.50 -2.56 -16.81
N ASP A 139 -6.32 -1.69 -16.18
CA ASP A 139 -6.91 -1.97 -14.87
C ASP A 139 -7.88 -3.17 -14.90
N ALA A 140 -8.29 -3.64 -13.73
CA ALA A 140 -9.19 -4.79 -13.60
C ALA A 140 -10.50 -4.55 -14.36
N ALA A 141 -11.08 -3.34 -14.28
CA ALA A 141 -12.32 -3.01 -15.00
C ALA A 141 -12.16 -3.03 -16.51
N THR A 142 -10.99 -2.68 -17.03
CA THR A 142 -10.68 -2.79 -18.47
C THR A 142 -10.53 -4.24 -18.88
N LEU A 143 -9.79 -5.06 -18.10
CA LEU A 143 -9.62 -6.48 -18.41
C LEU A 143 -10.95 -7.24 -18.31
N GLU A 144 -11.80 -6.94 -17.34
CA GLU A 144 -13.14 -7.55 -17.24
C GLU A 144 -14.00 -7.30 -18.50
N ARG A 145 -13.92 -6.10 -19.09
CA ARG A 145 -14.63 -5.81 -20.35
C ARG A 145 -14.07 -6.56 -21.55
N LEU A 146 -12.78 -6.90 -21.52
CA LEU A 146 -12.13 -7.68 -22.57
C LEU A 146 -12.32 -9.19 -22.39
N ARG A 147 -12.98 -9.61 -21.29
CA ARG A 147 -13.24 -11.02 -21.01
C ARG A 147 -13.99 -11.66 -22.19
N GLY A 148 -13.45 -12.76 -22.70
CA GLY A 148 -13.98 -13.46 -23.86
C GLY A 148 -13.44 -13.01 -25.21
N GLU A 149 -12.75 -11.86 -25.34
CA GLU A 149 -12.10 -11.45 -26.59
C GLU A 149 -10.85 -12.31 -26.89
N HIS A 150 -10.09 -12.68 -25.85
CA HIS A 150 -8.90 -13.53 -26.00
C HIS A 150 -8.60 -14.30 -24.70
N PRO A 151 -8.13 -15.55 -24.77
CA PRO A 151 -7.83 -16.36 -23.59
C PRO A 151 -6.82 -15.72 -22.62
N VAL A 152 -5.88 -14.91 -23.13
CA VAL A 152 -4.87 -14.21 -22.30
C VAL A 152 -5.50 -13.35 -21.21
N VAL A 153 -6.71 -12.81 -21.46
CA VAL A 153 -7.38 -11.90 -20.50
C VAL A 153 -7.79 -12.65 -19.23
N GLU A 154 -8.30 -13.87 -19.37
CA GLU A 154 -8.66 -14.72 -18.24
C GLU A 154 -7.43 -15.07 -17.39
N HIS A 155 -6.33 -15.45 -18.05
CA HIS A 155 -5.07 -15.74 -17.36
C HIS A 155 -4.50 -14.48 -16.66
N LEU A 156 -4.65 -13.30 -17.24
CA LEU A 156 -4.20 -12.03 -16.63
C LEU A 156 -5.02 -11.67 -15.40
N LEU A 157 -6.33 -11.86 -15.42
CA LEU A 157 -7.18 -11.61 -14.25
C LEU A 157 -6.78 -12.55 -13.11
N ASN A 158 -6.70 -13.85 -13.39
CA ASN A 158 -6.29 -14.87 -12.42
C ASN A 158 -4.87 -14.59 -11.89
N TYR A 159 -3.92 -14.24 -12.76
CA TYR A 159 -2.56 -13.89 -12.35
C TYR A 159 -2.54 -12.74 -11.36
N ARG A 160 -3.32 -11.68 -11.61
CA ARG A 160 -3.36 -10.52 -10.72
C ARG A 160 -3.93 -10.84 -9.34
N ASP A 161 -4.95 -11.69 -9.29
CA ASP A 161 -5.54 -12.11 -8.02
C ASP A 161 -4.55 -12.94 -7.20
N VAL A 162 -3.91 -13.93 -7.83
CA VAL A 162 -2.91 -14.79 -7.17
C VAL A 162 -1.67 -13.98 -6.77
N GLU A 163 -1.17 -13.10 -7.64
CA GLU A 163 0.00 -12.24 -7.37
C GLU A 163 -0.26 -11.25 -6.24
N LYS A 164 -1.47 -10.70 -6.15
CA LYS A 164 -1.86 -9.86 -5.04
C LYS A 164 -1.85 -10.60 -3.71
N LEU A 165 -2.37 -11.83 -3.68
CA LEU A 165 -2.33 -12.67 -2.48
C LEU A 165 -0.89 -13.03 -2.11
N ARG A 166 -0.08 -13.46 -3.09
CA ARG A 166 1.31 -13.82 -2.89
C ARG A 166 2.14 -12.64 -2.33
N SER A 167 2.04 -11.47 -2.95
CA SER A 167 2.82 -10.30 -2.56
C SER A 167 2.36 -9.68 -1.23
N THR A 168 1.06 -9.77 -0.90
CA THR A 168 0.52 -9.18 0.32
C THR A 168 0.69 -10.08 1.54
N TYR A 169 0.50 -11.38 1.38
CA TYR A 169 0.47 -12.34 2.50
C TYR A 169 1.62 -13.34 2.47
N GLY A 170 2.28 -13.51 1.34
CA GLY A 170 3.39 -14.46 1.19
C GLY A 170 4.79 -13.84 1.37
N GLU A 171 4.94 -12.55 1.07
CA GLU A 171 6.22 -11.83 1.13
C GLU A 171 6.18 -10.63 2.11
N GLY A 172 5.04 -10.34 2.72
CA GLY A 172 4.83 -9.25 3.69
C GLY A 172 5.30 -9.59 5.10
#